data_c0d56e5f785413976249b4b8e2d51980
#
_entry.id   c0d56e5f785413976249b4b8e2d51980
#
_cell.length_a   1.000
_cell.length_b   1.000
_cell.length_c   1.000
_cell.angle_alpha   90.00
_cell.angle_beta   90.00
_cell.angle_gamma   90.00
#
_symmetry.space_group_name_H-M   'P 1'
#
loop_
_entity.id
_entity.type
_entity.pdbx_description
1 polymer ?
#
loop_
_entity_poly.entity_id
_entity_poly.type
_entity_poly.pdbx_seq_one_letter_code
_entity_poly.pdbx_strand_id
1 'polypeptide(L)'
;MLNTKVWGRCTKLAKAITSTVTQITLPVGDGSKFRINDQEHFYLTLRNGGVVEVVKVVARAGDVLTVERAQDNTTAQTFGKDSCACVEWNPQQFCEFVKSCAGGCTN
;
A
#
# COMPACT_ATOMS: atom_id res chain seq x y z
N MET A 1 9.32 -9.90 7.31
CA MET A 1 8.77 -10.97 6.45
C MET A 1 7.59 -10.44 5.66
N LEU A 2 7.50 -10.78 4.39
CA LEU A 2 6.39 -10.35 3.56
C LEU A 2 5.12 -11.08 3.95
N ASN A 3 4.05 -10.32 4.21
CA ASN A 3 2.76 -10.88 4.54
C ASN A 3 1.96 -11.07 3.25
N THR A 4 1.76 -12.32 2.84
CA THR A 4 1.04 -12.63 1.61
C THR A 4 -0.47 -12.81 1.82
N LYS A 5 -0.92 -12.82 3.05
CA LYS A 5 -2.33 -13.05 3.34
C LYS A 5 -3.21 -11.87 2.95
N VAL A 6 -2.60 -10.71 2.76
CA VAL A 6 -3.35 -9.50 2.39
C VAL A 6 -3.34 -9.22 0.89
N TRP A 7 -2.72 -10.08 0.08
CA TRP A 7 -2.67 -9.88 -1.36
C TRP A 7 -4.08 -9.80 -1.95
N GLY A 8 -4.26 -8.82 -2.82
CA GLY A 8 -5.56 -8.59 -3.47
C GLY A 8 -6.55 -7.79 -2.64
N ARG A 9 -6.21 -7.46 -1.40
CA ARG A 9 -7.09 -6.64 -0.57
C ARG A 9 -6.99 -5.19 -1.02
N CYS A 10 -8.14 -4.53 -1.09
CA CYS A 10 -8.20 -3.12 -1.48
C CYS A 10 -8.98 -2.31 -0.47
N THR A 11 -8.62 -1.04 -0.38
CA THR A 11 -9.31 -0.08 0.45
C THR A 11 -9.11 1.30 -0.20
N LYS A 12 -9.38 2.34 0.56
CA LYS A 12 -9.15 3.71 0.11
C LYS A 12 -8.69 4.54 1.27
N LEU A 13 -8.20 5.74 0.99
CA LEU A 13 -7.79 6.66 2.04
C LEU A 13 -9.03 7.34 2.63
N ALA A 14 -9.18 7.28 3.93
CA ALA A 14 -10.25 8.01 4.61
C ALA A 14 -9.93 9.49 4.74
N LYS A 15 -8.65 9.83 4.65
CA LYS A 15 -8.16 11.21 4.74
C LYS A 15 -7.08 11.43 3.71
N ALA A 16 -6.95 12.67 3.25
CA ALA A 16 -5.85 13.05 2.37
C ALA A 16 -4.52 12.94 3.10
N ILE A 17 -3.46 12.62 2.36
CA ILE A 17 -2.10 12.58 2.89
C ILE A 17 -1.20 13.44 2.02
N THR A 18 -0.20 14.06 2.65
CA THR A 18 0.86 14.77 1.93
C THR A 18 2.02 13.80 1.70
N SER A 19 3.01 14.26 0.94
CA SER A 19 4.17 13.43 0.59
C SER A 19 5.04 13.06 1.79
N THR A 20 4.87 13.71 2.93
CA THR A 20 5.68 13.45 4.13
C THR A 20 4.94 12.67 5.20
N VAL A 21 3.65 12.41 5.02
CA VAL A 21 2.85 11.68 5.99
C VAL A 21 3.21 10.20 5.96
N THR A 22 3.46 9.61 7.14
CA THR A 22 3.82 8.19 7.26
C THR A 22 2.73 7.35 7.89
N GLN A 23 1.54 7.92 8.12
CA GLN A 23 0.39 7.18 8.63
C GLN A 23 -0.78 7.37 7.69
N ILE A 24 -1.43 6.28 7.36
CA ILE A 24 -2.58 6.26 6.47
C ILE A 24 -3.78 5.81 7.27
N THR A 25 -4.85 6.60 7.24
CA THR A 25 -6.10 6.27 7.92
C THR A 25 -7.05 5.63 6.91
N LEU A 26 -7.58 4.47 7.26
CA LEU A 26 -8.52 3.72 6.43
C LEU A 26 -9.96 3.98 6.90
N PRO A 27 -10.95 3.67 6.05
CA PRO A 27 -12.34 3.72 6.51
C PRO A 27 -12.55 2.81 7.71
N VAL A 28 -13.52 3.15 8.54
CA VAL A 28 -13.80 2.41 9.78
C VAL A 28 -14.00 0.93 9.47
N GLY A 29 -13.24 0.08 10.16
CA GLY A 29 -13.32 -1.36 10.01
C GLY A 29 -12.42 -1.95 8.95
N ASP A 30 -11.92 -1.15 8.02
CA ASP A 30 -11.10 -1.68 6.93
C ASP A 30 -9.72 -2.13 7.39
N GLY A 31 -9.24 -1.61 8.51
CA GLY A 31 -7.95 -2.04 9.03
C GLY A 31 -7.87 -3.54 9.29
N SER A 32 -8.99 -4.18 9.59
CA SER A 32 -9.00 -5.61 9.86
C SER A 32 -8.68 -6.45 8.63
N LYS A 33 -8.77 -5.88 7.43
CA LYS A 33 -8.38 -6.58 6.19
C LYS A 33 -6.86 -6.71 6.06
N PHE A 34 -6.11 -5.92 6.80
CA PHE A 34 -4.66 -5.78 6.63
C PHE A 34 -3.93 -6.15 7.91
N ARG A 35 -4.25 -7.33 8.44
CA ARG A 35 -3.59 -7.80 9.65
C ARG A 35 -2.11 -8.00 9.40
N ILE A 36 -1.33 -7.55 10.35
CA ILE A 36 0.12 -7.63 10.27
C ILE A 36 0.65 -7.97 11.66
N ASN A 37 1.52 -8.98 11.73
CA ASN A 37 2.18 -9.37 12.97
C ASN A 37 3.54 -8.67 13.05
N ASP A 38 4.17 -8.77 14.21
CA ASP A 38 5.51 -8.23 14.40
C ASP A 38 6.44 -8.80 13.33
N GLN A 39 7.30 -7.94 12.78
CA GLN A 39 8.28 -8.29 11.76
C GLN A 39 7.70 -8.67 10.41
N GLU A 40 6.38 -8.57 10.25
CA GLU A 40 5.76 -8.70 8.94
C GLU A 40 5.63 -7.33 8.29
N HIS A 41 5.53 -7.35 6.98
CA HIS A 41 5.25 -6.14 6.22
C HIS A 41 4.52 -6.53 4.93
N PHE A 42 3.90 -5.55 4.30
CA PHE A 42 3.37 -5.72 2.95
C PHE A 42 3.46 -4.39 2.22
N TYR A 43 3.30 -4.45 0.91
CA TYR A 43 3.36 -3.25 0.07
C TYR A 43 1.95 -2.89 -0.38
N LEU A 44 1.63 -1.61 -0.27
CA LEU A 44 0.33 -1.08 -0.62
C LEU A 44 0.53 -0.10 -1.76
N THR A 45 -0.23 -0.25 -2.83
CA THR A 45 -0.15 0.64 -3.97
C THR A 45 -1.25 1.67 -3.89
N LEU A 46 -0.86 2.94 -3.86
CA LEU A 46 -1.78 4.07 -3.83
C LEU A 46 -1.94 4.61 -5.24
N ARG A 47 -3.18 4.86 -5.65
CA ARG A 47 -3.47 5.36 -6.99
C ARG A 47 -4.51 6.45 -6.94
N ASN A 48 -4.29 7.47 -7.76
CA ASN A 48 -5.29 8.49 -8.00
C ASN A 48 -5.04 9.05 -9.41
N GLY A 49 -5.89 8.65 -10.35
CA GLY A 49 -5.66 9.01 -11.75
C GLY A 49 -4.36 8.40 -12.24
N GLY A 50 -3.49 9.23 -12.78
CA GLY A 50 -2.19 8.77 -13.26
C GLY A 50 -1.10 8.73 -12.21
N VAL A 51 -1.41 9.08 -10.97
CA VAL A 51 -0.41 9.14 -9.90
C VAL A 51 -0.39 7.80 -9.15
N VAL A 52 0.79 7.23 -9.00
CA VAL A 52 0.96 5.93 -8.34
C VAL A 52 2.15 6.01 -7.39
N GLU A 53 1.96 5.49 -6.19
CA GLU A 53 3.06 5.34 -5.24
C GLU A 53 2.90 4.01 -4.52
N VAL A 54 4.02 3.30 -4.33
CA VAL A 54 4.06 2.08 -3.51
C VAL A 54 4.62 2.45 -2.15
N VAL A 55 3.94 2.02 -1.10
CA VAL A 55 4.40 2.24 0.28
C VAL A 55 4.54 0.88 0.97
N LYS A 56 5.48 0.81 1.91
CA LYS A 56 5.70 -0.40 2.70
C LYS A 56 4.98 -0.24 4.02
N VAL A 57 3.99 -1.08 4.30
CA VAL A 57 3.25 -1.04 5.55
C VAL A 57 3.99 -1.89 6.56
N VAL A 58 4.40 -1.27 7.67
CA VAL A 58 5.23 -1.92 8.68
C VAL A 58 4.52 -2.09 10.01
N ALA A 59 3.37 -1.43 10.21
CA ALA A 59 2.61 -1.54 11.44
C ALA A 59 1.17 -1.14 11.21
N ARG A 60 0.29 -1.62 12.07
CA ARG A 60 -1.12 -1.27 12.03
C ARG A 60 -1.65 -1.08 13.45
N ALA A 61 -2.44 -0.05 13.65
CA ALA A 61 -3.15 0.18 14.89
C ALA A 61 -4.60 0.55 14.51
N GLY A 62 -5.52 -0.39 14.71
CA GLY A 62 -6.90 -0.18 14.28
C GLY A 62 -6.99 0.02 12.78
N ASP A 63 -7.48 1.18 12.37
CA ASP A 63 -7.61 1.52 10.95
C ASP A 63 -6.48 2.44 10.48
N VAL A 64 -5.39 2.55 11.25
CA VAL A 64 -4.25 3.38 10.88
C VAL A 64 -3.07 2.48 10.54
N LEU A 65 -2.51 2.69 9.36
CA LEU A 65 -1.33 1.97 8.89
C LEU A 65 -0.12 2.89 8.97
N THR A 66 0.98 2.38 9.52
CA THR A 66 2.26 3.08 9.50
C THR A 66 3.07 2.59 8.33
N VAL A 67 3.55 3.52 7.50
CA VAL A 67 4.15 3.17 6.22
C VAL A 67 5.50 3.85 6.03
N GLU A 68 6.32 3.23 5.18
CA GLU A 68 7.52 3.83 4.62
C GLU A 68 7.19 4.22 3.19
N ARG A 69 7.44 5.48 2.84
CA ARG A 69 7.01 6.06 1.57
C ARG A 69 7.98 5.74 0.43
N ALA A 70 7.51 5.93 -0.79
CA ALA A 70 8.35 5.92 -2.00
C ALA A 70 9.11 4.60 -2.18
N GLN A 71 8.40 3.49 -2.14
CA GLN A 71 8.98 2.17 -2.38
C GLN A 71 8.90 1.80 -3.86
N ASP A 72 9.63 0.77 -4.26
CA ASP A 72 9.56 0.18 -5.61
C ASP A 72 9.77 1.24 -6.71
N ASN A 73 10.77 2.11 -6.52
CA ASN A 73 11.12 3.17 -7.47
C ASN A 73 10.01 4.20 -7.70
N THR A 74 9.05 4.28 -6.80
CA THR A 74 8.06 5.34 -6.87
C THR A 74 8.52 6.54 -6.04
N THR A 75 7.82 7.66 -6.21
CA THR A 75 8.13 8.90 -5.50
C THR A 75 6.97 9.22 -4.57
N ALA A 76 7.27 9.74 -3.38
CA ALA A 76 6.24 10.13 -2.44
C ALA A 76 5.38 11.24 -3.04
N GLN A 77 4.06 11.06 -3.01
CA GLN A 77 3.08 11.94 -3.63
C GLN A 77 2.05 12.37 -2.62
N THR A 78 1.27 13.38 -3.00
CA THR A 78 0.10 13.79 -2.25
C THR A 78 -1.12 13.04 -2.81
N PHE A 79 -1.91 12.44 -1.93
CA PHE A 79 -3.12 11.72 -2.34
C PHE A 79 -4.32 12.30 -1.61
N GLY A 80 -5.37 12.58 -2.34
CA GLY A 80 -6.61 13.07 -1.76
C GLY A 80 -7.39 11.97 -1.07
N LYS A 81 -8.41 12.37 -0.32
CA LYS A 81 -9.36 11.44 0.27
C LYS A 81 -9.98 10.58 -0.83
N ASP A 82 -10.24 9.32 -0.50
CA ASP A 82 -10.83 8.31 -1.40
C ASP A 82 -9.89 7.83 -2.51
N SER A 83 -8.62 8.18 -2.46
CA SER A 83 -7.64 7.56 -3.36
C SER A 83 -7.59 6.06 -3.13
N CYS A 84 -7.44 5.30 -4.21
CA CYS A 84 -7.42 3.84 -4.16
C CYS A 84 -6.15 3.33 -3.49
N ALA A 85 -6.28 2.28 -2.69
CA ALA A 85 -5.15 1.65 -2.01
C ALA A 85 -5.35 0.14 -2.05
N CYS A 86 -4.50 -0.57 -2.78
CA CYS A 86 -4.62 -2.02 -2.95
C CYS A 86 -3.30 -2.70 -2.69
N VAL A 87 -3.36 -3.89 -2.10
CA VAL A 87 -2.20 -4.76 -2.02
C VAL A 87 -2.12 -5.52 -3.32
N GLU A 88 -1.21 -5.11 -4.17
CA GLU A 88 -1.06 -5.66 -5.50
C GLU A 88 0.30 -6.30 -5.64
N TRP A 89 0.45 -7.15 -6.65
CA TRP A 89 1.76 -7.58 -7.06
C TRP A 89 2.44 -6.37 -7.71
N ASN A 90 3.26 -5.65 -6.93
CA ASN A 90 4.01 -4.57 -7.53
C ASN A 90 5.15 -5.15 -8.38
N PRO A 91 5.73 -4.34 -9.27
CA PRO A 91 6.76 -4.86 -10.18
C PRO A 91 7.91 -5.56 -9.47
N GLN A 92 8.35 -5.03 -8.34
CA GLN A 92 9.47 -5.63 -7.62
C GLN A 92 9.12 -7.03 -7.11
N GLN A 93 7.97 -7.17 -6.46
CA GLN A 93 7.54 -8.48 -5.93
C GLN A 93 7.31 -9.46 -7.06
N PHE A 94 6.68 -9.00 -8.13
CA PHE A 94 6.36 -9.85 -9.25
C PHE A 94 7.64 -10.35 -9.94
N CYS A 95 8.62 -9.47 -10.14
CA CYS A 95 9.89 -9.84 -10.74
C CYS A 95 10.63 -10.85 -9.89
N GLU A 96 10.64 -10.66 -8.58
CA GLU A 96 11.30 -11.57 -7.67
C GLU A 96 10.67 -12.96 -7.71
N PHE A 97 9.34 -13.02 -7.82
CA PHE A 97 8.62 -14.27 -7.73
C PHE A 97 8.64 -15.05 -9.04
N VAL A 98 8.35 -14.40 -10.14
CA VAL A 98 8.19 -15.09 -11.43
C VAL A 98 9.28 -14.73 -12.44
N LYS A 99 10.25 -13.92 -12.05
CA LYS A 99 11.32 -13.45 -12.92
C LYS A 99 10.78 -12.70 -14.14
N SER A 100 9.69 -11.98 -13.94
CA SER A 100 9.04 -11.24 -15.00
C SER A 100 8.56 -9.91 -14.43
N CYS A 101 8.84 -8.83 -15.09
CA CYS A 101 8.39 -7.52 -14.66
C CYS A 101 7.17 -7.07 -15.45
N ALA A 102 6.24 -7.96 -15.66
CA ALA A 102 4.95 -7.61 -16.22
C ALA A 102 4.26 -6.68 -15.24
N GLY A 103 3.87 -5.54 -15.66
CA GLY A 103 3.43 -4.47 -14.81
C GLY A 103 2.50 -4.88 -13.67
N GLY A 104 2.35 -4.01 -12.71
CA GLY A 104 1.49 -4.25 -11.58
C GLY A 104 0.04 -4.00 -11.90
N CYS A 105 -0.70 -3.60 -10.89
CA CYS A 105 -2.12 -3.35 -11.01
C CYS A 105 -2.41 -2.28 -12.06
N THR A 106 -3.34 -2.56 -12.92
CA THR A 106 -3.74 -1.63 -13.95
C THR A 106 -5.00 -0.86 -13.59
N ASN A 107 -5.63 -1.24 -12.56
CA ASN A 107 -6.94 -0.73 -12.12
C ASN A 107 -7.79 -0.23 -13.25
#